data_532da6612c60f91c9712fd1228a88a4d
#
_entry.id   532da6612c60f91c9712fd1228a88a4d
#
_cell.length_a   1.000
_cell.length_b   1.000
_cell.length_c   1.000
_cell.angle_alpha   90.00
_cell.angle_beta   90.00
_cell.angle_gamma   90.00
#
_symmetry.space_group_name_H-M   'P 1'
#
loop_
_entity.id
_entity.type
_entity.pdbx_description
1 polymer ?
#
loop_
_entity_poly.entity_id
_entity_poly.type
_entity_poly.pdbx_seq_one_letter_code
_entity_poly.pdbx_strand_id
1 'polypeptide(L)'
;MNNDLSLLMEENLAQVWSQRDAFARLRSIQTIYTADSTLYHVGHKITGHKSINESVNHVLENMPSEFSFFKLKPVVINNNMGRLLWGMGPNKESIVATGMDIAVFKDGKIESLYVFLD
;
A
#
# COMPACT_ATOMS: atom_id res chain seq x y z
N MET A 1 -16.74 -7.97 5.04
CA MET A 1 -16.48 -7.94 6.50
C MET A 1 -15.36 -6.96 6.79
N ASN A 2 -15.54 -6.13 7.82
CA ASN A 2 -14.56 -5.09 8.12
C ASN A 2 -13.19 -5.65 8.49
N ASN A 3 -13.14 -6.80 9.18
CA ASN A 3 -11.86 -7.42 9.55
C ASN A 3 -11.06 -7.83 8.33
N ASP A 4 -11.74 -8.34 7.30
CA ASP A 4 -11.08 -8.75 6.07
C ASP A 4 -10.49 -7.56 5.33
N LEU A 5 -11.19 -6.44 5.31
CA LEU A 5 -10.70 -5.22 4.66
C LEU A 5 -9.54 -4.60 5.44
N SER A 6 -9.58 -4.63 6.77
CA SER A 6 -8.47 -4.17 7.59
C SER A 6 -7.22 -5.01 7.32
N LEU A 7 -7.37 -6.33 7.30
CA LEU A 7 -6.26 -7.23 6.99
C LEU A 7 -5.72 -6.98 5.58
N LEU A 8 -6.61 -6.74 4.62
CA LEU A 8 -6.21 -6.46 3.25
C LEU A 8 -5.30 -5.23 3.18
N MET A 9 -5.62 -4.17 3.92
CA MET A 9 -4.78 -2.98 3.96
C MET A 9 -3.44 -3.25 4.65
N GLU A 10 -3.43 -4.06 5.69
CA GLU A 10 -2.18 -4.45 6.36
C GLU A 10 -1.31 -5.30 5.43
N GLU A 11 -1.92 -6.22 4.69
CA GLU A 11 -1.21 -7.03 3.72
C GLU A 11 -0.66 -6.18 2.56
N ASN A 12 -1.41 -5.17 2.13
CA ASN A 12 -0.93 -4.24 1.13
C ASN A 12 0.36 -3.55 1.58
N LEU A 13 0.40 -3.09 2.83
CA LEU A 13 1.59 -2.43 3.36
C LEU A 13 2.78 -3.40 3.43
N ALA A 14 2.56 -4.63 3.89
CA ALA A 14 3.61 -5.61 4.11
C ALA A 14 4.04 -6.32 2.82
N GLN A 15 3.09 -6.74 1.98
CA GLN A 15 3.35 -7.62 0.84
C GLN A 15 3.45 -6.88 -0.49
N VAL A 16 3.12 -5.60 -0.53
CA VAL A 16 3.27 -4.77 -1.71
C VAL A 16 4.31 -3.69 -1.44
N TRP A 17 4.03 -2.78 -0.52
CA TRP A 17 4.86 -1.60 -0.30
C TRP A 17 6.17 -1.89 0.43
N SER A 18 6.27 -3.01 1.17
CA SER A 18 7.51 -3.44 1.83
C SER A 18 8.13 -4.68 1.18
N GLN A 19 7.55 -5.18 0.08
CA GLN A 19 8.06 -6.36 -0.61
C GLN A 19 9.00 -5.94 -1.72
N ARG A 20 10.29 -6.27 -1.57
CA ARG A 20 11.31 -5.86 -2.53
C ARG A 20 11.48 -6.80 -3.72
N ASP A 21 10.95 -8.02 -3.64
CA ASP A 21 10.94 -8.95 -4.76
C ASP A 21 9.76 -8.61 -5.67
N ALA A 22 10.07 -8.15 -6.90
CA ALA A 22 9.05 -7.67 -7.84
C ALA A 22 8.06 -8.76 -8.26
N PHE A 23 8.51 -10.03 -8.37
CA PHE A 23 7.61 -11.12 -8.72
C PHE A 23 6.65 -11.46 -7.59
N ALA A 24 7.17 -11.56 -6.36
CA ALA A 24 6.33 -11.81 -5.19
C ALA A 24 5.33 -10.67 -5.00
N ARG A 25 5.78 -9.43 -5.19
CA ARG A 25 4.93 -8.25 -5.10
C ARG A 25 3.81 -8.27 -6.12
N LEU A 26 4.11 -8.63 -7.37
CA LEU A 26 3.08 -8.69 -8.41
C LEU A 26 1.99 -9.71 -8.06
N ARG A 27 2.38 -10.88 -7.54
CA ARG A 27 1.41 -11.88 -7.08
C ARG A 27 0.50 -11.33 -5.99
N SER A 28 1.07 -10.57 -5.05
CA SER A 28 0.28 -9.93 -3.99
C SER A 28 -0.65 -8.85 -4.55
N ILE A 29 -0.19 -8.05 -5.49
CA ILE A 29 -1.02 -7.06 -6.17
C ILE A 29 -2.21 -7.74 -6.85
N GLN A 30 -1.99 -8.86 -7.53
CA GLN A 30 -3.06 -9.61 -8.19
C GLN A 30 -4.11 -10.11 -7.21
N THR A 31 -3.72 -10.41 -5.98
CA THR A 31 -4.64 -10.87 -4.93
C THR A 31 -5.36 -9.72 -4.24
N ILE A 32 -4.66 -8.61 -4.03
CA ILE A 32 -5.14 -7.50 -3.18
C ILE A 32 -5.92 -6.46 -3.99
N TYR A 33 -5.53 -6.20 -5.24
CA TYR A 33 -6.09 -5.12 -6.06
C TYR A 33 -6.99 -5.66 -7.16
N THR A 34 -8.03 -4.90 -7.53
CA THR A 34 -8.84 -5.25 -8.72
C THR A 34 -7.97 -5.12 -9.97
N ALA A 35 -8.39 -5.80 -11.05
CA ALA A 35 -7.64 -5.80 -12.30
C ALA A 35 -7.48 -4.39 -12.90
N ASP A 36 -8.48 -3.54 -12.71
CA ASP A 36 -8.51 -2.18 -13.24
C ASP A 36 -8.17 -1.14 -12.16
N SER A 37 -7.51 -1.56 -11.09
CA SER A 37 -7.19 -0.70 -9.96
C SER A 37 -6.31 0.48 -10.35
N THR A 38 -6.44 1.56 -9.58
CA THR A 38 -5.68 2.79 -9.80
C THR A 38 -4.97 3.19 -8.50
N LEU A 39 -3.70 3.55 -8.65
CA LEU A 39 -2.88 4.12 -7.58
C LEU A 39 -2.73 5.62 -7.85
N TYR A 40 -3.06 6.42 -6.84
CA TYR A 40 -2.85 7.87 -6.87
C TYR A 40 -1.70 8.19 -5.91
N HIS A 41 -0.58 8.57 -6.46
CA HIS A 41 0.65 8.72 -5.68
C HIS A 41 1.40 9.97 -6.12
N VAL A 42 1.45 10.98 -5.25
CA VAL A 42 2.23 12.23 -5.40
C VAL A 42 2.16 12.80 -6.82
N GLY A 43 0.95 13.20 -7.24
CA GLY A 43 0.75 13.83 -8.55
C GLY A 43 0.69 12.86 -9.72
N HIS A 44 0.76 11.55 -9.45
CA HIS A 44 0.67 10.52 -10.48
C HIS A 44 -0.62 9.73 -10.35
N LYS A 45 -1.15 9.30 -11.50
CA LYS A 45 -2.29 8.39 -11.58
C LYS A 45 -1.84 7.19 -12.38
N ILE A 46 -1.81 6.02 -11.77
CA ILE A 46 -1.22 4.80 -12.33
C ILE A 46 -2.27 3.70 -12.30
N THR A 47 -2.58 3.11 -13.45
CA THR A 47 -3.65 2.12 -13.56
C THR A 47 -3.10 0.78 -14.01
N GLY A 48 -3.60 -0.30 -13.36
CA GLY A 48 -3.30 -1.68 -13.71
C GLY A 48 -2.15 -2.27 -12.91
N HIS A 49 -2.17 -3.59 -12.76
CA HIS A 49 -1.25 -4.31 -11.87
C HIS A 49 0.22 -4.12 -12.26
N LYS A 50 0.53 -4.22 -13.55
CA LYS A 50 1.91 -4.10 -14.00
C LYS A 50 2.48 -2.71 -13.72
N SER A 51 1.71 -1.67 -14.05
CA SER A 51 2.14 -0.29 -13.83
C SER A 51 2.25 0.05 -12.35
N ILE A 52 1.33 -0.44 -11.53
CA ILE A 52 1.39 -0.27 -10.07
C ILE A 52 2.67 -0.95 -9.54
N ASN A 53 2.95 -2.17 -9.99
CA ASN A 53 4.16 -2.89 -9.56
C ASN A 53 5.43 -2.12 -9.94
N GLU A 54 5.49 -1.58 -11.14
CA GLU A 54 6.63 -0.79 -11.60
C GLU A 54 6.80 0.49 -10.78
N SER A 55 5.69 1.15 -10.44
CA SER A 55 5.72 2.36 -9.62
C SER A 55 6.23 2.08 -8.21
N VAL A 56 5.74 1.02 -7.58
CA VAL A 56 6.21 0.62 -6.24
C VAL A 56 7.69 0.22 -6.30
N ASN A 57 8.09 -0.51 -7.34
CA ASN A 57 9.48 -0.88 -7.51
C ASN A 57 10.40 0.34 -7.54
N HIS A 58 9.97 1.38 -8.25
CA HIS A 58 10.73 2.62 -8.34
C HIS A 58 10.86 3.30 -6.97
N VAL A 59 9.79 3.32 -6.19
CA VAL A 59 9.82 3.87 -4.83
C VAL A 59 10.83 3.10 -3.97
N LEU A 60 10.77 1.77 -4.00
CA LEU A 60 11.63 0.93 -3.17
C LEU A 60 13.10 1.00 -3.58
N GLU A 61 13.38 1.15 -4.88
CA GLU A 61 14.75 1.30 -5.36
C GLU A 61 15.40 2.61 -4.88
N ASN A 62 14.59 3.64 -4.64
CA ASN A 62 15.07 4.94 -4.16
C ASN A 62 15.02 5.07 -2.64
N MET A 63 14.76 3.98 -1.94
CA MET A 63 14.66 3.92 -0.49
C MET A 63 15.80 3.04 0.04
N PRO A 64 16.43 3.40 1.17
CA PRO A 64 17.47 2.53 1.75
C PRO A 64 16.98 1.09 1.90
N SER A 65 17.87 0.13 1.64
CA SER A 65 17.49 -1.29 1.60
C SER A 65 16.96 -1.83 2.93
N GLU A 66 17.35 -1.23 4.04
CA GLU A 66 16.90 -1.65 5.38
C GLU A 66 15.56 -1.03 5.78
N PHE A 67 15.04 -0.09 4.98
CA PHE A 67 13.77 0.59 5.30
C PHE A 67 12.57 -0.28 4.92
N SER A 68 11.51 -0.15 5.71
CA SER A 68 10.20 -0.75 5.46
C SER A 68 9.12 0.22 5.89
N PHE A 69 7.87 -0.14 5.58
CA PHE A 69 6.71 0.61 6.03
C PHE A 69 6.07 -0.13 7.20
N PHE A 70 5.66 0.61 8.22
CA PHE A 70 5.07 0.07 9.44
C PHE A 70 3.73 0.74 9.71
N LYS A 71 2.74 -0.05 10.12
CA LYS A 71 1.44 0.48 10.55
C LYS A 71 1.62 1.20 11.89
N LEU A 72 1.14 2.44 11.97
CA LEU A 72 1.30 3.25 13.19
C LEU A 72 0.08 3.20 14.09
N LYS A 73 -1.12 2.98 13.54
CA LYS A 73 -2.38 2.91 14.28
C LYS A 73 -3.26 1.83 13.67
N PRO A 74 -4.26 1.34 14.41
CA PRO A 74 -5.21 0.39 13.82
C PRO A 74 -5.88 0.95 12.58
N VAL A 75 -6.09 0.09 11.58
CA VAL A 75 -6.81 0.47 10.34
C VAL A 75 -8.25 0.84 10.70
N VAL A 76 -8.75 1.89 10.07
CA VAL A 76 -10.16 2.31 10.23
C VAL A 76 -10.87 2.06 8.92
N ILE A 77 -11.97 1.31 8.99
CA ILE A 77 -12.83 1.01 7.84
C ILE A 77 -14.14 1.77 8.01
N ASN A 78 -14.58 2.43 6.94
CA ASN A 78 -15.84 3.14 6.88
C ASN A 78 -16.52 2.77 5.55
N ASN A 79 -17.50 1.89 5.61
CA ASN A 79 -18.20 1.37 4.42
C ASN A 79 -17.19 0.79 3.42
N ASN A 80 -17.11 1.35 2.21
CA ASN A 80 -16.19 0.85 1.19
C ASN A 80 -14.85 1.60 1.15
N MET A 81 -14.49 2.28 2.24
CA MET A 81 -13.22 2.99 2.33
C MET A 81 -12.44 2.58 3.56
N GLY A 82 -11.13 2.61 3.47
CA GLY A 82 -10.25 2.32 4.58
C GLY A 82 -9.12 3.33 4.69
N ARG A 83 -8.66 3.54 5.93
CA ARG A 83 -7.54 4.44 6.21
C ARG A 83 -6.48 3.71 7.02
N LEU A 84 -5.23 3.83 6.59
CA LEU A 84 -4.07 3.27 7.30
C LEU A 84 -3.00 4.34 7.42
N LEU A 85 -2.55 4.62 8.64
CA LEU A 85 -1.43 5.52 8.90
C LEU A 85 -0.15 4.71 8.99
N TRP A 86 0.87 5.11 8.23
CA TRP A 86 2.13 4.36 8.17
C TRP A 86 3.32 5.25 8.47
N GLY A 87 4.39 4.60 8.94
CA GLY A 87 5.70 5.20 9.08
C GLY A 87 6.72 4.43 8.26
N MET A 88 7.77 5.09 7.83
CA MET A 88 8.85 4.51 7.04
C MET A 88 10.17 4.71 7.78
N GLY A 89 10.97 3.67 7.85
CA GLY A 89 12.26 3.70 8.50
C GLY A 89 12.88 2.32 8.60
N PRO A 90 14.04 2.19 9.26
CA PRO A 90 14.70 0.89 9.43
C PRO A 90 13.98 -0.01 10.43
N ASN A 91 13.24 0.58 11.38
CA ASN A 91 12.43 -0.15 12.35
C ASN A 91 11.38 0.80 12.93
N LYS A 92 10.48 0.26 13.77
CA LYS A 92 9.37 1.03 14.33
C LYS A 92 9.81 2.16 15.27
N GLU A 93 10.98 2.03 15.88
CA GLU A 93 11.51 3.02 16.81
C GLU A 93 12.27 4.13 16.12
N SER A 94 12.53 3.99 14.81
CA SER A 94 13.37 4.93 14.04
C SER A 94 12.64 5.39 12.78
N ILE A 95 11.40 5.84 12.93
CA ILE A 95 10.59 6.33 11.80
C ILE A 95 11.15 7.68 11.32
N VAL A 96 11.40 7.77 10.01
CA VAL A 96 11.98 8.99 9.41
C VAL A 96 10.97 9.75 8.56
N ALA A 97 9.86 9.10 8.18
CA ALA A 97 8.80 9.75 7.39
C ALA A 97 7.47 9.06 7.70
N THR A 98 6.38 9.79 7.57
CA THR A 98 5.04 9.26 7.80
C THR A 98 4.13 9.60 6.64
N GLY A 99 3.03 8.88 6.54
CA GLY A 99 2.01 9.13 5.54
C GLY A 99 0.74 8.38 5.84
N MET A 100 -0.18 8.40 4.87
CA MET A 100 -1.49 7.81 5.03
C MET A 100 -1.95 7.20 3.71
N ASP A 101 -2.52 6.01 3.80
CA ASP A 101 -3.19 5.37 2.68
C ASP A 101 -4.70 5.45 2.87
N ILE A 102 -5.40 5.87 1.83
CA ILE A 102 -6.86 5.77 1.75
C ILE A 102 -7.18 4.80 0.63
N ALA A 103 -7.88 3.72 0.94
CA ALA A 103 -8.29 2.71 -0.03
C ALA A 103 -9.79 2.80 -0.27
N VAL A 104 -10.19 2.61 -1.54
CA VAL A 104 -11.58 2.38 -1.92
C VAL A 104 -11.68 0.93 -2.36
N PHE A 105 -12.61 0.18 -1.77
CA PHE A 105 -12.74 -1.25 -2.00
C PHE A 105 -13.89 -1.57 -2.94
N LYS A 106 -13.71 -2.64 -3.72
CA LYS A 106 -14.74 -3.21 -4.57
C LYS A 106 -14.56 -4.72 -4.60
N ASP A 107 -15.63 -5.46 -4.32
CA ASP A 107 -15.63 -6.93 -4.37
C ASP A 107 -14.51 -7.54 -3.51
N GLY A 108 -14.25 -6.95 -2.34
CA GLY A 108 -13.25 -7.46 -1.40
C GLY A 108 -11.82 -7.15 -1.76
N LYS A 109 -11.58 -6.27 -2.72
CA LYS A 109 -10.24 -5.88 -3.15
C LYS A 109 -10.12 -4.35 -3.20
N ILE A 110 -8.89 -3.86 -3.33
CA ILE A 110 -8.63 -2.43 -3.48
C ILE A 110 -8.87 -2.05 -4.94
N GLU A 111 -9.79 -1.13 -5.17
CA GLU A 111 -10.04 -0.56 -6.48
C GLU A 111 -9.23 0.71 -6.69
N SER A 112 -9.09 1.53 -5.65
CA SER A 112 -8.30 2.76 -5.70
C SER A 112 -7.50 2.89 -4.41
N LEU A 113 -6.24 3.28 -4.53
CA LEU A 113 -5.40 3.59 -3.38
C LEU A 113 -4.85 5.00 -3.55
N TYR A 114 -5.11 5.84 -2.56
CA TYR A 114 -4.59 7.21 -2.50
C TYR A 114 -3.50 7.25 -1.43
N VAL A 115 -2.29 7.61 -1.82
CA VAL A 115 -1.15 7.70 -0.91
C VAL A 115 -0.86 9.16 -0.63
N PHE A 116 -0.92 9.53 0.65
CA PHE A 116 -0.61 10.88 1.11
C PHE A 116 0.68 10.86 1.91
N LEU A 117 1.59 11.76 1.57
CA LEU A 117 2.82 11.96 2.33
C LEU A 117 2.64 13.16 3.25
N ASP A 118 3.12 13.02 4.48
CA ASP A 118 3.11 14.14 5.43
C ASP A 118 4.22 15.14 5.15
#